data_e5c00b600156a079bde70523fb5a54c8
#
_entry.id   e5c00b600156a079bde70523fb5a54c8
#
_cell.length_a   1.000
_cell.length_b   1.000
_cell.length_c   1.000
_cell.angle_alpha   90.00
_cell.angle_beta   90.00
_cell.angle_gamma   90.00
#
_symmetry.space_group_name_H-M   'P 1'
#
loop_
_entity.id
_entity.type
_entity.pdbx_description
1 polymer ?
#
loop_
_entity_poly.entity_id
_entity_poly.type
_entity_poly.pdbx_seq_one_letter_code
_entity_poly.pdbx_strand_id
1 'polypeptide(L)'
;MNHLSKKGVIITLRVIYFEIYARDVSRAKKFYEEVFGWKIERSEGSLEYWNITTDNSDEPGIDGELMKRQGGEPGADTPIGTYICTIDVPNIDEYLRRIQKSGGIVTMEKKPIRGVGWYAYCLDTEKNIFGVMQPDKEAR
;
A
#
# COMPACT_ATOMS: atom_id res chain seq x y z
N MET A 1 -9.72 10.28 14.61
CA MET A 1 -8.97 11.45 15.08
C MET A 1 -7.79 11.70 14.14
N ASN A 2 -7.63 12.91 13.66
CA ASN A 2 -6.55 13.25 12.73
C ASN A 2 -5.27 13.63 13.47
N HIS A 3 -4.14 13.22 12.92
CA HIS A 3 -2.82 13.57 13.43
C HIS A 3 -2.10 14.40 12.38
N LEU A 4 -1.34 15.40 12.82
CA LEU A 4 -0.53 16.20 11.92
C LEU A 4 0.91 15.68 11.94
N SER A 5 1.48 15.50 10.76
CA SER A 5 2.91 15.23 10.65
C SER A 5 3.69 16.53 10.86
N LYS A 6 5.02 16.42 11.00
CA LYS A 6 5.90 17.60 11.14
C LYS A 6 5.80 18.57 9.97
N LYS A 7 5.28 18.15 8.82
CA LYS A 7 5.15 18.97 7.62
C LYS A 7 3.71 19.40 7.34
N GLY A 8 2.82 19.29 8.34
CA GLY A 8 1.43 19.70 8.19
C GLY A 8 0.54 18.72 7.42
N VAL A 9 1.04 17.55 7.08
CA VAL A 9 0.24 16.50 6.44
C VAL A 9 -0.68 15.88 7.48
N ILE A 10 -1.97 15.78 7.17
CA ILE A 10 -2.96 15.14 8.06
C ILE A 10 -2.84 13.64 7.92
N ILE A 11 -2.59 12.96 9.04
CA ILE A 11 -2.48 11.51 9.10
C ILE A 11 -3.65 10.96 9.92
N THR A 12 -4.46 10.12 9.30
CA THR A 12 -5.78 9.76 9.80
C THR A 12 -5.84 8.37 10.43
N LEU A 13 -4.80 7.56 10.34
CA LEU A 13 -4.81 6.15 10.76
C LEU A 13 -5.90 5.34 10.04
N ARG A 14 -6.19 5.74 8.81
CA ARG A 14 -7.20 5.08 7.97
C ARG A 14 -6.52 4.33 6.83
N VAL A 15 -7.23 3.40 6.23
CA VAL A 15 -6.80 2.82 4.95
C VAL A 15 -6.84 3.93 3.90
N ILE A 16 -5.71 4.20 3.27
CA ILE A 16 -5.58 5.30 2.30
C ILE A 16 -5.36 4.84 0.88
N TYR A 17 -4.91 3.61 0.67
CA TYR A 17 -4.84 3.02 -0.67
C TYR A 17 -4.77 1.50 -0.57
N PHE A 18 -4.93 0.84 -1.71
CA PHE A 18 -4.83 -0.61 -1.84
C PHE A 18 -3.74 -0.97 -2.84
N GLU A 19 -3.26 -2.20 -2.77
CA GLU A 19 -2.31 -2.74 -3.71
C GLU A 19 -2.89 -4.00 -4.36
N ILE A 20 -2.73 -4.11 -5.67
CA ILE A 20 -3.11 -5.29 -6.44
C ILE A 20 -1.83 -5.86 -7.05
N TYR A 21 -1.64 -7.14 -6.94
CA TYR A 21 -0.48 -7.82 -7.51
C TYR A 21 -0.90 -8.66 -8.71
N ALA A 22 -0.17 -8.53 -9.81
CA ALA A 22 -0.47 -9.23 -11.04
C ALA A 22 0.79 -9.84 -11.65
N ARG A 23 0.67 -11.06 -12.14
CA ARG A 23 1.74 -11.69 -12.91
C ARG A 23 1.89 -10.99 -14.27
N ASP A 24 0.79 -10.70 -14.92
CA ASP A 24 0.74 -9.98 -16.19
C ASP A 24 0.07 -8.63 -15.96
N VAL A 25 0.88 -7.61 -15.75
CA VAL A 25 0.42 -6.26 -15.46
C VAL A 25 -0.43 -5.69 -16.59
N SER A 26 -0.01 -5.90 -17.83
CA SER A 26 -0.76 -5.38 -18.99
C SER A 26 -2.16 -5.97 -19.08
N ARG A 27 -2.28 -7.26 -18.77
CA ARG A 27 -3.57 -7.95 -18.77
C ARG A 27 -4.47 -7.43 -17.64
N ALA A 28 -3.92 -7.27 -16.44
CA ALA A 28 -4.66 -6.73 -15.30
C ALA A 28 -5.11 -5.30 -15.56
N LYS A 29 -4.20 -4.45 -16.07
CA LYS A 29 -4.50 -3.07 -16.44
C LYS A 29 -5.68 -2.99 -17.40
N LYS A 30 -5.63 -3.76 -18.46
CA LYS A 30 -6.71 -3.79 -19.45
C LYS A 30 -8.03 -4.20 -18.82
N PHE A 31 -8.02 -5.21 -17.96
CA PHE A 31 -9.22 -5.66 -17.29
C PHE A 31 -9.89 -4.55 -16.47
N TYR A 32 -9.12 -3.90 -15.59
CA TYR A 32 -9.67 -2.87 -14.72
C TYR A 32 -10.09 -1.61 -15.48
N GLU A 33 -9.35 -1.25 -16.53
CA GLU A 33 -9.72 -0.11 -17.37
C GLU A 33 -11.00 -0.37 -18.14
N GLU A 34 -11.16 -1.56 -18.72
CA GLU A 34 -12.35 -1.89 -19.51
C GLU A 34 -13.60 -2.07 -18.65
N VAL A 35 -13.45 -2.70 -17.48
CA VAL A 35 -14.63 -3.02 -16.64
C VAL A 35 -15.06 -1.82 -15.82
N PHE A 36 -14.12 -1.12 -15.19
CA PHE A 36 -14.43 -0.07 -14.22
C PHE A 36 -14.04 1.33 -14.67
N GLY A 37 -13.33 1.45 -15.76
CA GLY A 37 -12.89 2.76 -16.25
C GLY A 37 -11.79 3.38 -15.42
N TRP A 38 -11.09 2.59 -14.62
CA TRP A 38 -9.97 3.11 -13.84
C TRP A 38 -8.84 3.59 -14.74
N LYS A 39 -8.09 4.58 -14.28
CA LYS A 39 -6.92 5.07 -14.98
C LYS A 39 -5.67 4.47 -14.34
N ILE A 40 -4.89 3.72 -15.11
CA ILE A 40 -3.71 3.02 -14.60
C ILE A 40 -2.50 3.49 -15.38
N GLU A 41 -1.54 4.13 -14.69
CA GLU A 41 -0.36 4.71 -15.32
C GLU A 41 0.90 4.28 -14.60
N ARG A 42 1.95 3.98 -15.34
CA ARG A 42 3.24 3.64 -14.77
C ARG A 42 3.78 4.82 -13.97
N SER A 43 4.30 4.55 -12.77
CA SER A 43 4.89 5.58 -11.93
C SER A 43 6.21 6.08 -12.55
N GLU A 44 6.53 7.32 -12.24
CA GLU A 44 7.83 7.89 -12.57
C GLU A 44 8.75 7.64 -11.39
N GLY A 45 9.85 6.99 -11.60
CA GLY A 45 10.80 6.72 -10.55
C GLY A 45 11.45 5.36 -10.70
N SER A 46 12.30 5.02 -9.75
CA SER A 46 13.08 3.79 -9.81
C SER A 46 12.30 2.54 -9.41
N LEU A 47 11.25 2.70 -8.60
CA LEU A 47 10.38 1.58 -8.25
C LEU A 47 9.37 1.36 -9.38
N GLU A 48 9.25 0.11 -9.81
CA GLU A 48 8.32 -0.26 -10.86
C GLU A 48 6.95 -0.57 -10.27
N TYR A 49 6.00 0.34 -10.44
CA TYR A 49 4.61 0.13 -10.11
C TYR A 49 3.73 1.04 -10.95
N TRP A 50 2.43 0.80 -10.94
CA TRP A 50 1.46 1.56 -11.70
C TRP A 50 0.46 2.18 -10.74
N ASN A 51 0.25 3.48 -10.88
CA ASN A 51 -0.75 4.19 -10.08
C ASN A 51 -2.13 3.92 -10.63
N ILE A 52 -3.06 3.62 -9.73
CA ILE A 52 -4.46 3.40 -10.06
C ILE A 52 -5.27 4.58 -9.53
N THR A 53 -5.90 5.32 -10.44
CA THR A 53 -6.85 6.37 -10.06
C THR A 53 -8.25 5.84 -10.35
N THR A 54 -9.04 5.64 -9.30
CA THR A 54 -10.37 5.06 -9.45
C THR A 54 -11.41 6.12 -9.78
N ASP A 55 -11.22 7.35 -9.28
CA ASP A 55 -12.08 8.48 -9.61
C ASP A 55 -11.40 9.77 -9.16
N ASN A 56 -11.77 10.89 -9.76
CA ASN A 56 -11.29 12.22 -9.38
C ASN A 56 -12.34 13.02 -8.60
N SER A 57 -13.47 12.42 -8.27
CA SER A 57 -14.56 13.09 -7.57
C SER A 57 -14.33 13.08 -6.05
N ASP A 58 -15.16 13.83 -5.32
CA ASP A 58 -15.18 13.82 -3.87
C ASP A 58 -16.02 12.67 -3.31
N GLU A 59 -16.52 11.79 -4.18
CA GLU A 59 -17.29 10.62 -3.75
C GLU A 59 -16.41 9.63 -2.97
N PRO A 60 -17.02 8.85 -2.07
CA PRO A 60 -16.26 7.88 -1.29
C PRO A 60 -15.51 6.87 -2.17
N GLY A 61 -14.25 6.68 -1.85
CA GLY A 61 -13.40 5.74 -2.56
C GLY A 61 -11.93 6.00 -2.27
N ILE A 62 -11.09 5.11 -2.73
CA ILE A 62 -9.64 5.25 -2.59
C ILE A 62 -8.97 4.85 -3.90
N ASP A 63 -7.77 5.36 -4.08
CA ASP A 63 -6.91 4.97 -5.19
C ASP A 63 -5.95 3.87 -4.74
N GLY A 64 -5.18 3.34 -5.66
CA GLY A 64 -4.27 2.26 -5.33
C GLY A 64 -3.09 2.16 -6.27
N GLU A 65 -2.44 1.01 -6.20
CA GLU A 65 -1.28 0.70 -7.00
C GLU A 65 -1.38 -0.72 -7.55
N LEU A 66 -0.91 -0.89 -8.77
CA LEU A 66 -0.80 -2.19 -9.42
C LEU A 66 0.69 -2.53 -9.48
N MET A 67 1.05 -3.71 -9.02
CA MET A 67 2.44 -4.16 -8.96
C MET A 67 2.60 -5.53 -9.57
N LYS A 68 3.79 -5.79 -10.09
CA LYS A 68 4.12 -7.12 -10.61
C LYS A 68 4.29 -8.09 -9.43
N ARG A 69 3.59 -9.22 -9.50
CA ARG A 69 3.71 -10.27 -8.50
C ARG A 69 5.09 -10.91 -8.57
N GLN A 70 5.70 -11.05 -7.41
CA GLN A 70 6.95 -11.80 -7.27
C GLN A 70 6.61 -13.24 -6.91
N GLY A 71 7.26 -14.19 -7.56
CA GLY A 71 7.01 -15.60 -7.32
C GLY A 71 5.88 -16.17 -8.17
N GLY A 72 5.30 -17.27 -7.72
CA GLY A 72 4.29 -17.99 -8.48
C GLY A 72 2.87 -17.52 -8.29
N GLU A 73 1.93 -18.31 -8.77
CA GLU A 73 0.52 -18.04 -8.61
C GLU A 73 0.10 -18.07 -7.14
N PRO A 74 -0.96 -17.33 -6.74
CA PRO A 74 -1.48 -17.39 -5.38
C PRO A 74 -1.91 -18.82 -5.01
N GLY A 75 -1.58 -19.19 -3.78
CA GLY A 75 -1.91 -20.53 -3.26
C GLY A 75 -1.54 -20.59 -1.80
N ALA A 76 -1.52 -21.83 -1.25
CA ALA A 76 -1.26 -22.04 0.18
C ALA A 76 0.09 -21.48 0.63
N ASP A 77 1.10 -21.53 -0.24
CA ASP A 77 2.45 -21.07 0.08
C ASP A 77 2.74 -19.67 -0.46
N THR A 78 1.78 -19.05 -1.13
CA THR A 78 1.93 -17.72 -1.71
C THR A 78 0.77 -16.85 -1.20
N PRO A 79 0.98 -16.09 -0.12
CA PRO A 79 -0.14 -15.44 0.56
C PRO A 79 -0.77 -14.28 -0.20
N ILE A 80 -0.10 -13.73 -1.23
CA ILE A 80 -0.59 -12.53 -1.91
C ILE A 80 -1.47 -12.90 -3.09
N GLY A 81 -2.72 -13.24 -2.80
CA GLY A 81 -3.74 -13.48 -3.81
C GLY A 81 -4.92 -12.52 -3.69
N THR A 82 -4.83 -11.53 -2.81
CA THR A 82 -5.88 -10.55 -2.54
C THR A 82 -5.30 -9.15 -2.60
N TYR A 83 -6.16 -8.16 -2.38
CA TYR A 83 -5.71 -6.78 -2.25
C TYR A 83 -5.07 -6.59 -0.87
N ILE A 84 -4.00 -5.79 -0.82
CA ILE A 84 -3.36 -5.39 0.43
C ILE A 84 -3.74 -3.94 0.68
N CYS A 85 -4.28 -3.65 1.86
CA CYS A 85 -4.62 -2.29 2.26
C CYS A 85 -3.49 -1.67 3.06
N THR A 86 -3.21 -0.39 2.84
CA THR A 86 -2.17 0.36 3.53
C THR A 86 -2.81 1.42 4.43
N ILE A 87 -2.33 1.46 5.67
CA ILE A 87 -2.79 2.39 6.70
C ILE A 87 -1.74 3.49 6.87
N ASP A 88 -2.20 4.73 6.87
CA ASP A 88 -1.35 5.89 7.07
C ASP A 88 -1.04 6.06 8.55
N VAL A 89 0.24 6.13 8.92
CA VAL A 89 0.67 6.25 10.33
C VAL A 89 1.59 7.44 10.51
N PRO A 90 1.55 8.09 11.69
CA PRO A 90 2.39 9.28 11.94
C PRO A 90 3.85 8.94 12.23
N ASN A 91 4.13 7.75 12.76
CA ASN A 91 5.49 7.31 13.09
C ASN A 91 5.55 5.80 12.91
N ILE A 92 6.23 5.38 11.84
CA ILE A 92 6.23 3.96 11.48
C ILE A 92 6.93 3.09 12.52
N ASP A 93 8.04 3.56 13.11
CA ASP A 93 8.76 2.77 14.11
C ASP A 93 7.90 2.52 15.34
N GLU A 94 7.18 3.54 15.80
CA GLU A 94 6.25 3.39 16.92
C GLU A 94 5.13 2.40 16.60
N TYR A 95 4.54 2.51 15.41
CA TYR A 95 3.43 1.63 15.04
C TYR A 95 3.88 0.19 14.79
N LEU A 96 5.07 -0.02 14.28
CA LEU A 96 5.61 -1.39 14.19
C LEU A 96 5.77 -2.01 15.58
N ARG A 97 6.22 -1.24 16.57
CA ARG A 97 6.29 -1.72 17.95
C ARG A 97 4.91 -2.03 18.53
N ARG A 98 3.93 -1.16 18.29
CA ARG A 98 2.54 -1.38 18.75
C ARG A 98 1.94 -2.63 18.13
N ILE A 99 2.17 -2.84 16.84
CA ILE A 99 1.70 -4.02 16.12
C ILE A 99 2.25 -5.29 16.76
N GLN A 100 3.56 -5.34 17.00
CA GLN A 100 4.18 -6.49 17.62
C GLN A 100 3.70 -6.72 19.06
N LYS A 101 3.56 -5.65 19.82
CA LYS A 101 3.08 -5.72 21.21
C LYS A 101 1.66 -6.26 21.28
N SER A 102 0.84 -5.98 20.28
CA SER A 102 -0.56 -6.42 20.23
C SER A 102 -0.76 -7.76 19.54
N GLY A 103 0.32 -8.48 19.24
CA GLY A 103 0.24 -9.83 18.69
C GLY A 103 0.42 -9.92 17.19
N GLY A 104 0.64 -8.82 16.51
CA GLY A 104 0.93 -8.83 15.07
C GLY A 104 2.38 -9.18 14.78
N ILE A 105 2.69 -9.34 13.51
CA ILE A 105 4.01 -9.74 13.04
C ILE A 105 4.47 -8.78 11.95
N VAL A 106 5.71 -8.30 12.05
CA VAL A 106 6.34 -7.51 10.97
C VAL A 106 6.93 -8.52 9.98
N THR A 107 6.38 -8.56 8.77
CA THR A 107 6.85 -9.50 7.74
C THR A 107 7.91 -8.88 6.84
N MET A 108 7.88 -7.56 6.70
CA MET A 108 8.92 -6.83 5.98
C MET A 108 9.19 -5.54 6.74
N GLU A 109 10.45 -5.40 7.21
CA GLU A 109 10.88 -4.20 7.91
C GLU A 109 10.77 -2.97 7.02
N LYS A 110 10.70 -1.79 7.65
CA LYS A 110 10.46 -0.55 6.91
C LYS A 110 11.53 -0.33 5.84
N LYS A 111 11.07 0.17 4.70
CA LYS A 111 11.91 0.58 3.58
C LYS A 111 11.45 1.94 3.10
N PRO A 112 12.36 2.73 2.52
CA PRO A 112 11.97 4.02 1.98
C PRO A 112 11.37 3.87 0.57
N ILE A 113 10.40 4.73 0.28
CA ILE A 113 10.08 5.11 -1.09
C ILE A 113 10.59 6.53 -1.21
N ARG A 114 11.67 6.69 -1.95
CA ARG A 114 12.40 7.96 -2.03
C ARG A 114 11.46 9.12 -2.35
N GLY A 115 11.51 10.15 -1.49
CA GLY A 115 10.71 11.35 -1.65
C GLY A 115 9.23 11.19 -1.31
N VAL A 116 8.80 10.00 -0.89
CA VAL A 116 7.40 9.70 -0.60
C VAL A 116 7.21 9.34 0.88
N GLY A 117 7.92 8.36 1.38
CA GLY A 117 7.75 7.94 2.76
C GLY A 117 8.43 6.62 3.07
N TRP A 118 8.09 6.08 4.24
CA TRP A 118 8.57 4.81 4.75
C TRP A 118 7.40 3.84 4.80
N TYR A 119 7.63 2.61 4.38
CA TYR A 119 6.57 1.59 4.38
C TYR A 119 7.07 0.27 4.93
N ALA A 120 6.15 -0.52 5.44
CA ALA A 120 6.42 -1.85 5.96
C ALA A 120 5.18 -2.72 5.77
N TYR A 121 5.38 -4.03 5.80
CA TYR A 121 4.27 -4.99 5.74
C TYR A 121 4.21 -5.79 7.03
N CYS A 122 2.99 -6.08 7.46
CA CYS A 122 2.70 -6.76 8.71
C CYS A 122 1.57 -7.75 8.55
N LEU A 123 1.45 -8.64 9.52
CA LEU A 123 0.27 -9.50 9.68
C LEU A 123 -0.46 -9.08 10.96
N ASP A 124 -1.77 -9.08 10.91
CA ASP A 124 -2.58 -8.93 12.11
C ASP A 124 -2.65 -10.25 12.90
N THR A 125 -3.43 -10.31 13.97
CA THR A 125 -3.56 -11.52 14.81
C THR A 125 -4.26 -12.68 14.10
N GLU A 126 -4.93 -12.41 12.99
CA GLU A 126 -5.61 -13.41 12.17
C GLU A 126 -4.84 -13.74 10.88
N LYS A 127 -3.57 -13.27 10.80
CA LYS A 127 -2.66 -13.48 9.68
C LYS A 127 -3.09 -12.80 8.38
N ASN A 128 -3.87 -11.74 8.49
CA ASN A 128 -4.15 -10.89 7.33
C ASN A 128 -2.99 -9.93 7.11
N ILE A 129 -2.50 -9.86 5.88
CA ILE A 129 -1.42 -8.93 5.54
C ILE A 129 -1.97 -7.52 5.34
N PHE A 130 -1.25 -6.54 5.84
CA PHE A 130 -1.54 -5.12 5.61
C PHE A 130 -0.25 -4.33 5.57
N GLY A 131 -0.31 -3.13 5.00
CA GLY A 131 0.81 -2.23 4.96
C GLY A 131 0.63 -1.05 5.90
N VAL A 132 1.73 -0.45 6.32
CA VAL A 132 1.74 0.84 7.01
C VAL A 132 2.68 1.77 6.26
N MET A 133 2.32 3.06 6.21
CA MET A 133 3.07 4.08 5.51
C MET A 133 3.19 5.32 6.37
N GLN A 134 4.40 5.82 6.52
CA GLN A 134 4.63 7.13 7.11
C GLN A 134 5.06 8.08 5.99
N PRO A 135 4.26 9.11 5.67
CA PRO A 135 4.67 10.11 4.69
C PRO A 135 5.94 10.84 5.14
N ASP A 136 6.92 10.94 4.25
CA ASP A 136 8.17 11.64 4.52
C ASP A 136 8.85 11.98 3.20
N LYS A 137 8.88 13.26 2.85
CA LYS A 137 9.51 13.70 1.60
C LYS A 137 11.03 13.48 1.59
N GLU A 138 11.62 13.25 2.75
CA GLU A 138 13.06 13.03 2.90
C GLU A 138 13.44 11.55 3.00
N ALA A 139 12.48 10.65 2.85
CA ALA A 139 12.77 9.23 2.85
C ALA A 139 13.74 8.88 1.71
N ARG A 140 14.74 8.02 2.06
CA ARG A 140 15.80 7.62 1.12
C ARG A 140 16.22 6.19 1.33
#